data_06d27dd4a0ab3f51c406fc9ea3a68cea
#
_entry.id   06d27dd4a0ab3f51c406fc9ea3a68cea
#
_cell.length_a   1.000
_cell.length_b   1.000
_cell.length_c   1.000
_cell.angle_alpha   90.00
_cell.angle_beta   90.00
_cell.angle_gamma   90.00
#
_symmetry.space_group_name_H-M   'P 1'
#
loop_
_entity.id
_entity.type
_entity.pdbx_description
1 polymer ?
#
loop_
_entity_poly.entity_id
_entity_poly.type
_entity_poly.pdbx_seq_one_letter_code
_entity_poly.pdbx_strand_id
1 'polypeptide(L)'
;LSIQIASTVDLVTAQRVVIANSLFVEEYRRPTTNLVSQFTLGQGEKSLVIPKVAQMTAARLADGVDMTDSQNIGMTTNSVEPVEAGMKVILTDKLVRQLNESVFTIIGTQIGEAMGTIKEKDVIALFSGLNGGVTLGGNDKLLTLNNLSACISVARDKKFGEDLVIVHHANAIFAVAKDYFAATPQRLDAPSFVDSLVKDFYSFSVGGVPIFEANHIPKIGAVDSGYGAIMSRRALGFLTSVGMSSAMERDESLRATELVTVSDYIAFELDDARGAPMRYEIEAHVTNT
;
A
#
# COMPACT_ATOMS: atom_id res chain seq x y z
N LEU A 1 -47.76 6.70 20.35
CA LEU A 1 -46.51 7.23 19.82
C LEU A 1 -45.51 7.32 20.95
N SER A 2 -44.68 6.30 21.15
CA SER A 2 -43.56 6.35 22.10
C SER A 2 -42.49 7.26 21.51
N ILE A 3 -42.21 8.34 22.23
CA ILE A 3 -41.08 9.22 21.96
C ILE A 3 -39.82 8.40 22.32
N GLN A 4 -39.11 7.87 21.35
CA GLN A 4 -37.80 7.32 21.58
C GLN A 4 -36.84 8.47 21.86
N ILE A 5 -36.48 8.62 23.12
CA ILE A 5 -35.43 9.52 23.55
C ILE A 5 -34.13 8.77 23.29
N ALA A 6 -33.36 9.23 22.33
CA ALA A 6 -32.00 8.69 22.09
C ALA A 6 -31.20 8.98 23.39
N SER A 7 -30.84 7.92 24.11
CA SER A 7 -30.09 8.01 25.35
C SER A 7 -28.58 8.15 25.03
N THR A 8 -27.83 8.66 26.02
CA THR A 8 -26.34 8.68 25.91
C THR A 8 -25.76 7.30 25.71
N VAL A 9 -26.46 6.23 26.13
CA VAL A 9 -26.09 4.83 25.92
C VAL A 9 -26.17 4.45 24.44
N ASP A 10 -27.20 4.94 23.73
CA ASP A 10 -27.38 4.68 22.31
C ASP A 10 -26.29 5.34 21.48
N LEU A 11 -25.82 6.53 21.89
CA LEU A 11 -24.73 7.24 21.25
C LEU A 11 -23.38 6.51 21.42
N VAL A 12 -23.11 5.95 22.60
CA VAL A 12 -21.90 5.14 22.85
C VAL A 12 -21.93 3.85 22.01
N THR A 13 -23.09 3.24 21.85
CA THR A 13 -23.25 2.04 21.03
C THR A 13 -23.03 2.37 19.55
N ALA A 14 -23.60 3.48 19.06
CA ALA A 14 -23.39 3.96 17.71
C ALA A 14 -21.90 4.27 17.42
N GLN A 15 -21.19 4.88 18.34
CA GLN A 15 -19.75 5.10 18.26
C GLN A 15 -18.97 3.79 18.09
N ARG A 16 -19.28 2.78 18.90
CA ARG A 16 -18.62 1.47 18.80
C ARG A 16 -18.84 0.80 17.45
N VAL A 17 -20.04 0.92 16.88
CA VAL A 17 -20.36 0.43 15.54
C VAL A 17 -19.55 1.16 14.48
N VAL A 18 -19.45 2.48 14.56
CA VAL A 18 -18.65 3.30 13.65
C VAL A 18 -17.18 2.90 13.70
N ILE A 19 -16.60 2.78 14.90
CA ILE A 19 -15.19 2.42 15.08
C ILE A 19 -14.93 1.02 14.54
N ALA A 20 -15.73 0.02 14.92
CA ALA A 20 -15.55 -1.36 14.49
C ALA A 20 -15.62 -1.48 12.97
N ASN A 21 -16.60 -0.80 12.34
CA ASN A 21 -16.76 -0.84 10.89
C ASN A 21 -15.62 -0.09 10.17
N SER A 22 -15.17 1.03 10.70
CA SER A 22 -14.07 1.80 10.10
C SER A 22 -12.75 1.03 10.15
N LEU A 23 -12.44 0.34 11.24
CA LEU A 23 -11.26 -0.53 11.34
C LEU A 23 -11.29 -1.66 10.31
N PHE A 24 -12.42 -2.34 10.20
CA PHE A 24 -12.58 -3.43 9.23
C PHE A 24 -12.37 -2.95 7.79
N VAL A 25 -12.98 -1.83 7.42
CA VAL A 25 -12.85 -1.27 6.07
C VAL A 25 -11.45 -0.75 5.80
N GLU A 26 -10.78 -0.13 6.79
CA GLU A 26 -9.41 0.31 6.66
C GLU A 26 -8.47 -0.85 6.33
N GLU A 27 -8.56 -1.96 7.06
CA GLU A 27 -7.73 -3.14 6.81
C GLU A 27 -7.96 -3.72 5.41
N TYR A 28 -9.20 -3.74 4.94
CA TYR A 28 -9.55 -4.25 3.62
C TYR A 28 -9.07 -3.33 2.48
N ARG A 29 -9.08 -2.01 2.69
CA ARG A 29 -8.79 -1.01 1.64
C ARG A 29 -7.33 -0.59 1.53
N ARG A 30 -6.44 -1.19 2.31
CA ARG A 30 -4.98 -0.91 2.25
C ARG A 30 -4.15 -2.13 1.84
N PRO A 31 -4.39 -2.73 0.68
CA PRO A 31 -3.72 -3.97 0.30
C PRO A 31 -2.20 -3.80 0.12
N THR A 32 -1.72 -2.65 -0.38
CA THR A 32 -0.30 -2.41 -0.61
C THR A 32 0.51 -2.31 0.69
N THR A 33 -0.08 -1.83 1.78
CA THR A 33 0.60 -1.76 3.08
C THR A 33 0.97 -3.14 3.61
N ASN A 34 0.23 -4.19 3.27
CA ASN A 34 0.50 -5.57 3.69
C ASN A 34 1.65 -6.23 2.90
N LEU A 35 2.08 -5.61 1.79
CA LEU A 35 3.17 -6.11 0.94
C LEU A 35 4.55 -5.60 1.36
N VAL A 36 4.61 -4.68 2.30
CA VAL A 36 5.84 -4.08 2.82
C VAL A 36 6.14 -4.58 4.23
N SER A 37 7.37 -4.37 4.71
CA SER A 37 7.76 -4.76 6.06
C SER A 37 7.03 -3.92 7.10
N GLN A 38 6.35 -4.56 8.05
CA GLN A 38 5.60 -3.90 9.11
C GLN A 38 6.46 -3.71 10.36
N PHE A 39 6.41 -2.51 10.92
CA PHE A 39 7.07 -2.15 12.16
C PHE A 39 6.07 -1.52 13.12
N THR A 40 6.22 -1.77 14.39
CA THR A 40 5.45 -1.12 15.46
C THR A 40 6.40 -0.42 16.41
N LEU A 41 6.06 0.81 16.78
CA LEU A 41 6.81 1.57 17.75
C LEU A 41 6.38 1.17 19.17
N GLY A 42 7.34 0.96 20.05
CA GLY A 42 7.08 0.66 21.46
C GLY A 42 6.53 1.89 22.21
N GLN A 43 5.81 1.63 23.30
CA GLN A 43 5.28 2.72 24.12
C GLN A 43 6.41 3.55 24.74
N GLY A 44 6.42 4.86 24.48
CA GLY A 44 7.45 5.78 24.97
C GLY A 44 8.63 5.99 24.00
N GLU A 45 8.66 5.30 22.87
CA GLU A 45 9.63 5.53 21.80
C GLU A 45 9.11 6.62 20.85
N LYS A 46 10.00 7.53 20.44
CA LYS A 46 9.68 8.63 19.54
C LYS A 46 10.00 8.29 18.08
N SER A 47 11.03 7.53 17.85
CA SER A 47 11.52 7.22 16.50
C SER A 47 12.05 5.80 16.43
N LEU A 48 11.88 5.19 15.26
CA LEU A 48 12.52 3.92 14.93
C LEU A 48 13.87 4.17 14.26
N VAL A 49 14.94 3.64 14.84
CA VAL A 49 16.29 3.75 14.28
C VAL A 49 16.65 2.44 13.59
N ILE A 50 16.85 2.50 12.28
CA ILE A 50 17.18 1.33 11.47
C ILE A 50 18.63 1.44 10.99
N PRO A 51 19.51 0.52 11.40
CA PRO A 51 20.87 0.47 10.90
C PRO A 51 20.90 -0.17 9.51
N LYS A 52 21.47 0.54 8.52
CA LYS A 52 21.79 0.00 7.20
C LYS A 52 23.27 -0.33 7.17
N VAL A 53 23.63 -1.59 6.96
CA VAL A 53 25.01 -2.09 6.89
C VAL A 53 25.39 -2.24 5.42
N ALA A 54 26.56 -1.73 5.05
CA ALA A 54 27.07 -1.88 3.69
C ALA A 54 27.38 -3.36 3.38
N GLN A 55 27.16 -3.75 2.13
CA GLN A 55 27.44 -5.12 1.69
C GLN A 55 28.95 -5.38 1.74
N MET A 56 29.33 -6.46 2.42
CA MET A 56 30.72 -6.92 2.49
C MET A 56 31.04 -7.83 1.32
N THR A 57 32.29 -7.76 0.85
CA THR A 57 32.81 -8.66 -0.21
C THR A 57 33.84 -9.60 0.38
N ALA A 58 33.74 -10.89 0.08
CA ALA A 58 34.75 -11.87 0.44
C ALA A 58 35.81 -11.97 -0.64
N ALA A 59 37.07 -12.03 -0.24
CA ALA A 59 38.21 -12.26 -1.14
C ALA A 59 38.71 -13.71 -1.00
N ARG A 60 39.27 -14.27 -2.07
CA ARG A 60 39.95 -15.56 -2.01
C ARG A 60 41.30 -15.39 -1.35
N LEU A 61 41.58 -16.23 -0.38
CA LEU A 61 42.86 -16.26 0.32
C LEU A 61 43.84 -17.17 -0.41
N ALA A 62 45.08 -16.74 -0.56
CA ALA A 62 46.17 -17.60 -1.01
C ALA A 62 46.80 -18.27 0.24
N ASP A 63 47.20 -19.52 0.09
CA ASP A 63 47.83 -20.27 1.18
C ASP A 63 49.17 -19.61 1.61
N GLY A 64 49.31 -19.42 2.92
CA GLY A 64 50.51 -18.79 3.50
C GLY A 64 50.60 -17.26 3.42
N VAL A 65 49.54 -16.59 2.95
CA VAL A 65 49.43 -15.12 2.90
C VAL A 65 48.50 -14.61 3.97
N ASP A 66 48.95 -13.69 4.80
CA ASP A 66 48.16 -13.06 5.85
C ASP A 66 47.08 -12.14 5.25
N MET A 67 45.87 -12.17 5.83
CA MET A 67 44.74 -11.34 5.45
C MET A 67 44.92 -9.93 6.02
N THR A 68 45.50 -9.05 5.25
CA THR A 68 45.78 -7.66 5.68
C THR A 68 44.64 -6.69 5.44
N ASP A 69 43.69 -7.06 4.55
CA ASP A 69 42.56 -6.19 4.19
C ASP A 69 41.40 -6.30 5.17
N SER A 70 41.24 -5.30 6.04
CA SER A 70 40.04 -5.15 6.85
C SER A 70 38.97 -4.35 6.10
N GLN A 71 37.78 -4.89 6.01
CA GLN A 71 36.65 -4.15 5.45
C GLN A 71 35.99 -3.31 6.56
N ASN A 72 35.76 -2.04 6.27
CA ASN A 72 35.01 -1.17 7.16
C ASN A 72 33.51 -1.47 7.01
N ILE A 73 32.84 -1.75 8.13
CA ILE A 73 31.40 -1.89 8.20
C ILE A 73 30.82 -0.48 8.12
N GLY A 74 30.56 0.02 6.90
CA GLY A 74 29.85 1.28 6.70
C GLY A 74 28.44 1.15 7.25
N MET A 75 28.22 1.63 8.48
CA MET A 75 26.91 1.63 9.11
C MET A 75 26.31 3.02 9.05
N THR A 76 25.20 3.15 8.34
CA THR A 76 24.37 4.36 8.36
C THR A 76 23.09 4.07 9.13
N THR A 77 22.67 5.03 9.94
CA THR A 77 21.41 4.93 10.69
C THR A 77 20.39 5.87 10.07
N ASN A 78 19.22 5.37 9.78
CA ASN A 78 18.07 6.16 9.38
C ASN A 78 17.10 6.21 10.56
N SER A 79 16.71 7.41 10.98
CA SER A 79 15.73 7.63 12.04
C SER A 79 14.39 8.02 11.41
N VAL A 80 13.36 7.27 11.71
CA VAL A 80 12.02 7.45 11.14
C VAL A 80 11.06 7.80 12.27
N GLU A 81 10.40 8.96 12.16
CA GLU A 81 9.40 9.44 13.11
C GLU A 81 8.00 9.32 12.49
N PRO A 82 7.01 8.74 13.19
CA PRO A 82 5.63 8.65 12.70
C PRO A 82 4.99 10.03 12.62
N VAL A 83 4.04 10.16 11.71
CA VAL A 83 3.24 11.38 11.49
C VAL A 83 1.78 11.08 11.78
N GLU A 84 1.12 11.98 12.48
CA GLU A 84 -0.30 11.88 12.78
C GLU A 84 -1.14 12.21 11.54
N ALA A 85 -2.04 11.31 11.18
CA ALA A 85 -3.07 11.52 10.18
C ALA A 85 -4.43 11.32 10.82
N GLY A 86 -5.38 12.20 10.51
CA GLY A 86 -6.70 12.12 11.11
C GLY A 86 -7.77 12.78 10.29
N MET A 87 -9.01 12.52 10.69
CA MET A 87 -10.19 13.18 10.14
C MET A 87 -11.22 13.44 11.25
N LYS A 88 -12.06 14.44 11.00
CA LYS A 88 -13.11 14.87 11.91
C LYS A 88 -14.46 14.85 11.19
N VAL A 89 -15.46 14.26 11.84
CA VAL A 89 -16.85 14.26 11.38
C VAL A 89 -17.72 14.89 12.46
N ILE A 90 -18.61 15.83 12.07
CA ILE A 90 -19.50 16.54 12.96
C ILE A 90 -20.93 16.02 12.76
N LEU A 91 -21.53 15.49 13.82
CA LEU A 91 -22.90 14.97 13.83
C LEU A 91 -23.79 15.86 14.67
N THR A 92 -24.68 16.63 14.03
CA THR A 92 -25.62 17.48 14.75
C THR A 92 -26.71 16.65 15.42
N ASP A 93 -27.23 17.12 16.58
CA ASP A 93 -28.31 16.43 17.28
C ASP A 93 -29.57 16.25 16.45
N LYS A 94 -29.83 17.18 15.53
CA LYS A 94 -30.96 17.08 14.61
C LYS A 94 -30.75 15.91 13.65
N LEU A 95 -29.53 15.76 13.14
CA LEU A 95 -29.16 14.69 12.23
C LEU A 95 -29.26 13.34 12.96
N VAL A 96 -28.66 13.22 14.14
CA VAL A 96 -28.69 11.98 14.94
C VAL A 96 -30.11 11.52 15.26
N ARG A 97 -31.04 12.47 15.56
CA ARG A 97 -32.45 12.13 15.79
C ARG A 97 -33.23 11.71 14.56
N GLN A 98 -32.76 12.10 13.39
CA GLN A 98 -33.41 11.79 12.11
C GLN A 98 -32.76 10.59 11.39
N LEU A 99 -31.58 10.17 11.81
CA LEU A 99 -30.83 9.09 11.20
C LEU A 99 -31.24 7.73 11.77
N ASN A 100 -31.27 6.76 10.88
CA ASN A 100 -31.38 5.35 11.20
C ASN A 100 -29.98 4.80 11.55
N GLU A 101 -29.88 3.71 12.30
CA GLU A 101 -28.65 3.02 12.71
C GLU A 101 -27.73 2.70 11.52
N SER A 102 -28.30 2.43 10.33
CA SER A 102 -27.55 2.18 9.09
C SER A 102 -26.63 3.33 8.67
N VAL A 103 -26.92 4.58 9.05
CA VAL A 103 -26.11 5.75 8.65
C VAL A 103 -24.82 5.80 9.43
N PHE A 104 -24.79 5.38 10.69
CA PHE A 104 -23.54 5.28 11.46
C PHE A 104 -22.58 4.24 10.85
N THR A 105 -23.12 3.13 10.34
CA THR A 105 -22.34 2.14 9.62
C THR A 105 -21.72 2.72 8.35
N ILE A 106 -22.49 3.50 7.57
CA ILE A 106 -22.00 4.18 6.37
C ILE A 106 -20.89 5.20 6.72
N ILE A 107 -21.06 5.97 7.79
CA ILE A 107 -20.02 6.92 8.25
C ILE A 107 -18.74 6.17 8.63
N GLY A 108 -18.86 5.07 9.37
CA GLY A 108 -17.71 4.21 9.70
C GLY A 108 -17.01 3.67 8.47
N THR A 109 -17.75 3.20 7.48
CA THR A 109 -17.19 2.76 6.19
C THR A 109 -16.40 3.88 5.50
N GLN A 110 -16.95 5.08 5.43
CA GLN A 110 -16.30 6.24 4.81
C GLN A 110 -15.03 6.67 5.54
N ILE A 111 -15.03 6.63 6.87
CA ILE A 111 -13.84 6.91 7.67
C ILE A 111 -12.75 5.87 7.39
N GLY A 112 -13.10 4.59 7.41
CA GLY A 112 -12.17 3.50 7.11
C GLY A 112 -11.59 3.59 5.69
N GLU A 113 -12.42 3.87 4.69
CA GLU A 113 -11.98 4.06 3.30
C GLU A 113 -11.02 5.25 3.16
N ALA A 114 -11.30 6.36 3.82
CA ALA A 114 -10.46 7.55 3.77
C ALA A 114 -9.09 7.30 4.41
N MET A 115 -9.08 6.67 5.60
CA MET A 115 -7.84 6.34 6.32
C MET A 115 -7.04 5.26 5.59
N GLY A 116 -7.68 4.25 5.02
CA GLY A 116 -7.02 3.24 4.20
C GLY A 116 -6.40 3.84 2.94
N THR A 117 -7.13 4.72 2.26
CA THR A 117 -6.69 5.38 1.04
C THR A 117 -5.46 6.26 1.25
N ILE A 118 -5.40 7.04 2.34
CA ILE A 118 -4.22 7.89 2.60
C ILE A 118 -2.98 7.03 2.88
N LYS A 119 -3.12 5.98 3.70
CA LYS A 119 -2.02 5.04 4.00
C LYS A 119 -1.51 4.34 2.74
N GLU A 120 -2.39 3.92 1.86
CA GLU A 120 -2.02 3.31 0.59
C GLU A 120 -1.30 4.28 -0.34
N LYS A 121 -1.81 5.52 -0.47
CA LYS A 121 -1.17 6.56 -1.28
C LYS A 121 0.23 6.91 -0.80
N ASP A 122 0.46 6.94 0.52
CA ASP A 122 1.77 7.21 1.10
C ASP A 122 2.78 6.10 0.76
N VAL A 123 2.37 4.84 0.76
CA VAL A 123 3.22 3.72 0.30
C VAL A 123 3.49 3.81 -1.20
N ILE A 124 2.46 4.09 -2.02
CA ILE A 124 2.58 4.20 -3.47
C ILE A 124 3.50 5.38 -3.87
N ALA A 125 3.47 6.47 -3.12
CA ALA A 125 4.33 7.63 -3.39
C ALA A 125 5.82 7.28 -3.33
N LEU A 126 6.22 6.27 -2.56
CA LEU A 126 7.60 5.79 -2.46
C LEU A 126 8.05 4.97 -3.67
N PHE A 127 7.13 4.46 -4.50
CA PHE A 127 7.50 3.62 -5.64
C PHE A 127 8.42 4.33 -6.63
N SER A 128 8.21 5.63 -6.84
CA SER A 128 9.06 6.44 -7.72
C SER A 128 10.47 6.66 -7.20
N GLY A 129 10.68 6.54 -5.88
CA GLY A 129 11.97 6.71 -5.19
C GLY A 129 12.83 5.45 -5.17
N LEU A 130 12.27 4.28 -5.49
CA LEU A 130 13.03 3.02 -5.51
C LEU A 130 14.21 3.10 -6.47
N ASN A 131 15.38 2.73 -5.99
CA ASN A 131 16.64 2.86 -6.72
C ASN A 131 17.43 1.56 -6.80
N GLY A 132 16.83 0.55 -7.43
CA GLY A 132 17.52 -0.71 -7.79
C GLY A 132 18.47 -0.59 -8.99
N GLY A 133 18.85 0.64 -9.36
CA GLY A 133 19.77 0.95 -10.46
C GLY A 133 19.12 0.91 -11.85
N VAL A 134 17.78 0.85 -11.94
CA VAL A 134 17.06 0.82 -13.21
C VAL A 134 15.64 1.33 -13.03
N THR A 135 15.13 2.06 -14.00
CA THR A 135 13.70 2.35 -14.16
C THR A 135 13.15 1.50 -15.29
N LEU A 136 12.12 0.72 -15.02
CA LEU A 136 11.56 -0.23 -15.96
C LEU A 136 10.40 0.42 -16.74
N GLY A 137 10.35 0.15 -18.06
CA GLY A 137 9.34 0.72 -18.93
C GLY A 137 9.65 2.14 -19.42
N GLY A 138 8.63 2.95 -19.66
CA GLY A 138 8.75 4.31 -20.19
C GLY A 138 7.39 4.97 -20.34
N ASN A 139 7.40 6.24 -20.82
CA ASN A 139 6.17 6.98 -21.09
C ASN A 139 5.35 6.29 -22.17
N ASP A 140 4.04 6.22 -21.93
CA ASP A 140 3.05 5.72 -22.89
C ASP A 140 3.39 4.33 -23.45
N LYS A 141 4.04 3.51 -22.62
CA LYS A 141 4.32 2.12 -22.94
C LYS A 141 3.32 1.19 -22.24
N LEU A 142 2.71 0.32 -23.04
CA LEU A 142 1.83 -0.72 -22.51
C LEU A 142 2.64 -1.77 -21.74
N LEU A 143 2.11 -2.22 -20.62
CA LEU A 143 2.62 -3.36 -19.91
C LEU A 143 2.16 -4.64 -20.64
N THR A 144 3.09 -5.27 -21.38
CA THR A 144 2.86 -6.55 -22.05
C THR A 144 3.44 -7.70 -21.24
N LEU A 145 3.04 -8.93 -21.54
CA LEU A 145 3.60 -10.12 -20.88
C LEU A 145 5.13 -10.23 -21.08
N ASN A 146 5.64 -9.85 -22.27
CA ASN A 146 7.07 -9.81 -22.55
C ASN A 146 7.79 -8.77 -21.67
N ASN A 147 7.25 -7.57 -21.56
CA ASN A 147 7.81 -6.51 -20.73
C ASN A 147 7.81 -6.93 -19.26
N LEU A 148 6.73 -7.56 -18.79
CA LEU A 148 6.62 -8.07 -17.43
C LEU A 148 7.68 -9.13 -17.11
N SER A 149 7.87 -10.08 -18.04
CA SER A 149 8.91 -11.11 -17.92
C SER A 149 10.32 -10.51 -17.92
N ALA A 150 10.55 -9.47 -18.73
CA ALA A 150 11.81 -8.73 -18.73
C ALA A 150 12.04 -8.00 -17.40
N CYS A 151 11.02 -7.39 -16.81
CA CYS A 151 11.10 -6.75 -15.50
C CYS A 151 11.49 -7.75 -14.40
N ILE A 152 10.90 -8.95 -14.42
CA ILE A 152 11.23 -10.02 -13.47
C ILE A 152 12.68 -10.49 -13.67
N SER A 153 13.13 -10.62 -14.92
CA SER A 153 14.51 -11.00 -15.23
C SER A 153 15.50 -9.98 -14.68
N VAL A 154 15.25 -8.69 -14.88
CA VAL A 154 16.10 -7.60 -14.35
C VAL A 154 16.11 -7.60 -12.82
N ALA A 155 14.95 -7.79 -12.16
CA ALA A 155 14.88 -7.85 -10.72
C ALA A 155 15.70 -9.00 -10.12
N ARG A 156 15.74 -10.16 -10.80
CA ARG A 156 16.57 -11.31 -10.41
C ARG A 156 18.04 -11.07 -10.67
N ASP A 157 18.40 -10.48 -11.80
CA ASP A 157 19.79 -10.12 -12.14
C ASP A 157 20.36 -9.14 -11.14
N LYS A 158 19.58 -8.11 -10.76
CA LYS A 158 19.92 -7.12 -9.74
C LYS A 158 19.80 -7.61 -8.30
N LYS A 159 19.35 -8.85 -8.09
CA LYS A 159 19.25 -9.50 -6.77
C LYS A 159 18.40 -8.73 -5.77
N PHE A 160 17.21 -8.27 -6.15
CA PHE A 160 16.31 -7.54 -5.24
C PHE A 160 15.86 -8.37 -4.05
N GLY A 161 15.86 -9.71 -4.15
CA GLY A 161 15.50 -10.64 -3.08
C GLY A 161 14.65 -11.80 -3.60
N GLU A 162 14.30 -12.72 -2.70
CA GLU A 162 13.49 -13.88 -3.04
C GLU A 162 11.98 -13.58 -2.99
N ASP A 163 11.56 -12.69 -2.05
CA ASP A 163 10.16 -12.31 -1.86
C ASP A 163 9.77 -11.14 -2.77
N LEU A 164 9.86 -11.36 -4.08
CA LEU A 164 9.49 -10.36 -5.07
C LEU A 164 7.98 -10.23 -5.17
N VAL A 165 7.51 -8.99 -5.25
CA VAL A 165 6.13 -8.63 -5.55
C VAL A 165 6.09 -7.55 -6.62
N ILE A 166 5.05 -7.57 -7.45
CA ILE A 166 4.78 -6.54 -8.43
C ILE A 166 3.47 -5.87 -8.06
N VAL A 167 3.48 -4.55 -8.02
CA VAL A 167 2.28 -3.73 -7.79
C VAL A 167 2.16 -2.73 -8.93
N HIS A 168 1.03 -2.71 -9.60
CA HIS A 168 0.74 -1.74 -10.64
C HIS A 168 -0.75 -1.41 -10.71
N HIS A 169 -1.10 -0.37 -11.47
CA HIS A 169 -2.49 0.04 -11.67
C HIS A 169 -3.28 -1.05 -12.42
N ALA A 170 -4.56 -1.23 -12.06
CA ALA A 170 -5.43 -2.25 -12.66
C ALA A 170 -5.48 -2.17 -14.19
N ASN A 171 -5.52 -0.97 -14.77
CA ASN A 171 -5.53 -0.81 -16.23
C ASN A 171 -4.26 -1.34 -16.92
N ALA A 172 -3.08 -1.16 -16.30
CA ALA A 172 -1.84 -1.70 -16.83
C ALA A 172 -1.81 -3.24 -16.73
N ILE A 173 -2.33 -3.79 -15.65
CA ILE A 173 -2.43 -5.24 -15.46
C ILE A 173 -3.44 -5.84 -16.44
N PHE A 174 -4.56 -5.15 -16.68
CA PHE A 174 -5.53 -5.56 -17.69
C PHE A 174 -4.93 -5.57 -19.12
N ALA A 175 -3.99 -4.68 -19.43
CA ALA A 175 -3.27 -4.71 -20.71
C ALA A 175 -2.48 -6.02 -20.89
N VAL A 176 -1.85 -6.54 -19.82
CA VAL A 176 -1.17 -7.83 -19.84
C VAL A 176 -2.15 -8.97 -20.11
N ALA A 177 -3.29 -8.97 -19.46
CA ALA A 177 -4.33 -9.97 -19.67
C ALA A 177 -4.84 -9.94 -21.12
N LYS A 178 -5.10 -8.74 -21.66
CA LYS A 178 -5.51 -8.56 -23.05
C LYS A 178 -4.48 -9.08 -24.05
N ASP A 179 -3.19 -8.80 -23.81
CA ASP A 179 -2.07 -9.29 -24.64
C ASP A 179 -1.99 -10.84 -24.62
N TYR A 180 -2.16 -11.44 -23.45
CA TYR A 180 -2.20 -12.89 -23.28
C TYR A 180 -3.36 -13.53 -24.06
N PHE A 181 -4.56 -12.99 -23.98
CA PHE A 181 -5.72 -13.50 -24.73
C PHE A 181 -5.58 -13.31 -26.24
N ALA A 182 -4.99 -12.21 -26.68
CA ALA A 182 -4.72 -11.96 -28.10
C ALA A 182 -3.67 -12.90 -28.69
N ALA A 183 -2.64 -13.24 -27.91
CA ALA A 183 -1.57 -14.13 -28.33
C ALA A 183 -1.96 -15.61 -28.35
N THR A 184 -3.01 -16.02 -27.62
CA THR A 184 -3.36 -17.42 -27.43
C THR A 184 -4.87 -17.69 -27.58
N PRO A 185 -5.45 -17.49 -28.79
CA PRO A 185 -6.89 -17.66 -29.00
C PRO A 185 -7.44 -19.09 -28.76
N GLN A 186 -6.59 -20.09 -28.59
CA GLN A 186 -6.97 -21.49 -28.42
C GLN A 186 -6.64 -22.09 -27.03
N ARG A 187 -6.08 -21.36 -26.09
CA ARG A 187 -5.79 -21.85 -24.73
C ARG A 187 -6.74 -21.30 -23.68
N LEU A 188 -8.00 -21.61 -23.82
CA LEU A 188 -9.02 -21.42 -22.77
C LEU A 188 -8.85 -22.44 -21.60
N ASP A 189 -7.85 -23.31 -21.65
CA ASP A 189 -7.66 -24.42 -20.72
C ASP A 189 -6.73 -24.11 -19.52
N ALA A 190 -6.57 -22.84 -19.14
CA ALA A 190 -5.87 -22.51 -17.89
C ALA A 190 -6.90 -22.02 -16.84
N PRO A 191 -7.63 -22.91 -16.16
CA PRO A 191 -8.64 -22.52 -15.18
C PRO A 191 -8.07 -21.71 -14.01
N SER A 192 -6.80 -21.90 -13.69
CA SER A 192 -6.13 -21.16 -12.61
C SER A 192 -5.88 -19.69 -12.94
N PHE A 193 -5.73 -19.30 -14.20
CA PHE A 193 -5.52 -17.92 -14.62
C PHE A 193 -6.84 -17.14 -14.61
N VAL A 194 -7.93 -17.75 -15.10
CA VAL A 194 -9.26 -17.14 -15.11
C VAL A 194 -9.79 -16.99 -13.69
N ASP A 195 -9.52 -17.96 -12.83
CA ASP A 195 -9.98 -17.95 -11.42
C ASP A 195 -9.26 -16.89 -10.58
N SER A 196 -8.00 -16.58 -10.89
CA SER A 196 -7.24 -15.53 -10.22
C SER A 196 -7.57 -14.11 -10.69
N LEU A 197 -8.05 -13.94 -11.93
CA LEU A 197 -8.54 -12.64 -12.43
C LEU A 197 -9.83 -12.16 -11.76
N VAL A 198 -10.57 -13.07 -11.10
CA VAL A 198 -11.85 -12.77 -10.45
C VAL A 198 -11.70 -12.46 -8.97
N LYS A 199 -10.53 -12.72 -8.38
CA LYS A 199 -10.26 -12.46 -6.96
C LYS A 199 -9.64 -11.09 -6.75
N ASP A 200 -10.12 -10.43 -5.71
CA ASP A 200 -9.69 -9.10 -5.27
C ASP A 200 -8.17 -8.94 -5.21
N PHE A 201 -7.65 -7.76 -5.54
CA PHE A 201 -6.28 -7.31 -5.34
C PHE A 201 -5.15 -8.21 -5.90
N TYR A 202 -5.17 -9.53 -5.65
CA TYR A 202 -4.24 -10.49 -6.24
C TYR A 202 -4.72 -10.87 -7.64
N SER A 203 -3.98 -10.45 -8.66
CA SER A 203 -4.40 -10.66 -10.05
C SER A 203 -3.92 -12.01 -10.60
N PHE A 204 -2.62 -12.27 -10.56
CA PHE A 204 -2.00 -13.51 -11.04
C PHE A 204 -0.51 -13.56 -10.71
N SER A 205 0.17 -14.65 -11.06
CA SER A 205 1.63 -14.75 -10.90
C SER A 205 2.30 -15.04 -12.23
N VAL A 206 3.43 -14.39 -12.49
CA VAL A 206 4.30 -14.66 -13.64
C VAL A 206 5.68 -15.03 -13.14
N GLY A 207 6.20 -16.17 -13.61
CA GLY A 207 7.52 -16.64 -13.18
C GLY A 207 7.66 -16.85 -11.66
N GLY A 208 6.56 -17.13 -10.95
CA GLY A 208 6.54 -17.27 -9.50
C GLY A 208 6.49 -15.96 -8.72
N VAL A 209 6.39 -14.80 -9.40
CA VAL A 209 6.24 -13.49 -8.76
C VAL A 209 4.76 -13.10 -8.78
N PRO A 210 4.14 -12.86 -7.59
CA PRO A 210 2.76 -12.44 -7.50
C PRO A 210 2.60 -10.98 -7.95
N ILE A 211 1.49 -10.70 -8.63
CA ILE A 211 1.15 -9.39 -9.17
C ILE A 211 -0.11 -8.91 -8.48
N PHE A 212 -0.08 -7.67 -8.01
CA PHE A 212 -1.15 -7.04 -7.27
C PHE A 212 -1.61 -5.76 -7.94
N GLU A 213 -2.90 -5.46 -7.80
CA GLU A 213 -3.52 -4.26 -8.33
C GLU A 213 -3.58 -3.16 -7.28
N ALA A 214 -3.23 -1.93 -7.66
CA ALA A 214 -3.39 -0.75 -6.82
C ALA A 214 -3.98 0.39 -7.63
N ASN A 215 -5.23 0.72 -7.38
CA ASN A 215 -5.95 1.73 -8.15
C ASN A 215 -5.60 3.17 -7.78
N HIS A 216 -4.85 3.38 -6.69
CA HIS A 216 -4.46 4.71 -6.22
C HIS A 216 -3.14 5.23 -6.82
N ILE A 217 -2.57 4.53 -7.81
CA ILE A 217 -1.39 5.00 -8.54
C ILE A 217 -1.78 6.21 -9.40
N PRO A 218 -1.19 7.41 -9.16
CA PRO A 218 -1.53 8.60 -9.91
C PRO A 218 -0.85 8.63 -11.28
N LYS A 219 -1.45 9.39 -12.21
CA LYS A 219 -0.81 9.74 -13.48
C LYS A 219 0.38 10.67 -13.23
N ILE A 220 1.41 10.54 -14.05
CA ILE A 220 2.63 11.34 -13.97
C ILE A 220 2.45 12.62 -14.79
N GLY A 221 2.01 13.70 -14.15
CA GLY A 221 1.77 14.98 -14.83
C GLY A 221 0.73 14.88 -15.95
N ALA A 222 1.09 15.27 -17.15
CA ALA A 222 0.23 15.22 -18.34
C ALA A 222 0.34 13.90 -19.13
N VAL A 223 1.13 12.94 -18.65
CA VAL A 223 1.39 11.66 -19.32
C VAL A 223 0.47 10.60 -18.73
N ASP A 224 -0.11 9.75 -19.58
CA ASP A 224 -1.04 8.69 -19.17
C ASP A 224 -0.33 7.46 -18.56
N SER A 225 0.84 7.66 -17.99
CA SER A 225 1.66 6.65 -17.33
C SER A 225 1.65 6.86 -15.81
N GLY A 226 1.82 5.77 -15.06
CA GLY A 226 1.96 5.77 -13.61
C GLY A 226 3.14 4.94 -13.15
N TYR A 227 3.61 5.22 -11.92
CA TYR A 227 4.65 4.44 -11.30
C TYR A 227 4.06 3.28 -10.48
N GLY A 228 4.16 2.06 -11.01
CA GLY A 228 4.11 0.85 -10.21
C GLY A 228 5.51 0.48 -9.70
N ALA A 229 5.65 -0.66 -9.06
CA ALA A 229 6.92 -1.15 -8.56
C ALA A 229 7.05 -2.66 -8.69
N ILE A 230 8.27 -3.11 -8.98
CA ILE A 230 8.73 -4.47 -8.69
C ILE A 230 9.71 -4.38 -7.53
N MET A 231 9.42 -5.03 -6.43
CA MET A 231 10.19 -4.88 -5.21
C MET A 231 10.17 -6.14 -4.35
N SER A 232 11.19 -6.27 -3.50
CA SER A 232 11.12 -7.18 -2.36
C SER A 232 10.30 -6.56 -1.24
N ARG A 233 9.65 -7.36 -0.42
CA ARG A 233 8.96 -6.89 0.80
C ARG A 233 9.85 -6.09 1.74
N ARG A 234 11.18 -6.26 1.63
CA ARG A 234 12.19 -5.53 2.42
C ARG A 234 12.64 -4.21 1.80
N ALA A 235 12.10 -3.83 0.64
CA ALA A 235 12.43 -2.55 0.02
C ALA A 235 11.83 -1.37 0.77
N LEU A 236 10.59 -1.53 1.22
CA LEU A 236 9.83 -0.50 1.92
C LEU A 236 9.41 -0.97 3.31
N GLY A 237 9.24 -0.03 4.22
CA GLY A 237 8.75 -0.23 5.56
C GLY A 237 7.50 0.61 5.84
N PHE A 238 6.64 0.09 6.69
CA PHE A 238 5.48 0.79 7.22
C PHE A 238 5.54 0.73 8.75
N LEU A 239 5.72 1.90 9.37
CA LEU A 239 5.79 2.04 10.83
C LEU A 239 4.45 2.53 11.34
N THR A 240 3.89 1.84 12.32
CA THR A 240 2.70 2.26 13.04
C THR A 240 3.08 2.51 14.50
N SER A 241 2.83 3.70 15.00
CA SER A 241 2.99 4.03 16.42
C SER A 241 1.65 3.84 17.15
N VAL A 242 0.62 4.50 16.66
CA VAL A 242 -0.74 4.36 17.18
C VAL A 242 -1.64 3.90 16.04
N GLY A 243 -2.28 2.76 16.26
CA GLY A 243 -3.33 2.28 15.35
C GLY A 243 -4.47 3.28 15.26
N MET A 244 -5.43 3.04 14.37
CA MET A 244 -6.59 3.92 14.26
C MET A 244 -7.32 3.98 15.59
N SER A 245 -7.41 5.18 16.18
CA SER A 245 -8.16 5.48 17.40
C SER A 245 -9.21 6.55 17.11
N SER A 246 -10.31 6.51 17.82
CA SER A 246 -11.38 7.49 17.67
C SER A 246 -11.77 8.04 19.02
N ALA A 247 -11.90 9.36 19.09
CA ALA A 247 -12.38 10.11 20.23
C ALA A 247 -13.65 10.89 19.86
N MET A 248 -14.49 11.12 20.85
CA MET A 248 -15.74 11.83 20.68
C MET A 248 -15.76 13.02 21.63
N GLU A 249 -16.07 14.19 21.09
CA GLU A 249 -16.23 15.43 21.86
C GLU A 249 -17.61 16.01 21.62
N ARG A 250 -18.20 16.51 22.69
CA ARG A 250 -19.49 17.19 22.66
C ARG A 250 -19.28 18.69 22.56
N ASP A 251 -19.80 19.31 21.51
CA ASP A 251 -19.89 20.76 21.39
C ASP A 251 -21.33 21.21 21.67
N GLU A 252 -21.52 21.79 22.84
CA GLU A 252 -22.86 22.26 23.29
C GLU A 252 -23.32 23.50 22.51
N SER A 253 -22.39 24.32 22.02
CA SER A 253 -22.70 25.53 21.26
C SER A 253 -23.23 25.21 19.87
N LEU A 254 -22.66 24.22 19.23
CA LEU A 254 -23.09 23.70 17.94
C LEU A 254 -24.23 22.68 18.05
N ARG A 255 -24.57 22.23 19.27
CA ARG A 255 -25.49 21.10 19.50
C ARG A 255 -25.11 19.90 18.62
N ALA A 256 -23.84 19.55 18.63
CA ALA A 256 -23.27 18.52 17.80
C ALA A 256 -22.30 17.66 18.60
N THR A 257 -22.10 16.46 18.11
CA THR A 257 -21.04 15.57 18.58
C THR A 257 -19.99 15.47 17.49
N GLU A 258 -18.76 15.73 17.87
CA GLU A 258 -17.60 15.62 16.98
C GLU A 258 -16.96 14.25 17.17
N LEU A 259 -16.78 13.53 16.08
CA LEU A 259 -16.04 12.28 16.02
C LEU A 259 -14.70 12.56 15.36
N VAL A 260 -13.61 12.42 16.12
CA VAL A 260 -12.24 12.61 15.66
C VAL A 260 -11.58 11.24 15.59
N THR A 261 -11.05 10.90 14.44
CA THR A 261 -10.30 9.65 14.21
C THR A 261 -8.88 9.99 13.82
N VAL A 262 -7.92 9.40 14.51
CA VAL A 262 -6.48 9.63 14.30
C VAL A 262 -5.72 8.31 14.23
N SER A 263 -4.62 8.32 13.51
CA SER A 263 -3.66 7.22 13.43
C SER A 263 -2.26 7.77 13.19
N ASP A 264 -1.27 7.29 13.94
CA ASP A 264 0.13 7.68 13.80
C ASP A 264 0.87 6.60 13.04
N TYR A 265 1.35 6.96 11.85
CA TYR A 265 2.10 6.03 11.00
C TYR A 265 3.06 6.80 10.08
N ILE A 266 3.95 6.06 9.44
CA ILE A 266 4.75 6.56 8.32
C ILE A 266 5.15 5.40 7.41
N ALA A 267 5.07 5.64 6.09
CA ALA A 267 5.69 4.79 5.08
C ALA A 267 7.10 5.33 4.78
N PHE A 268 8.09 4.47 4.66
CA PHE A 268 9.48 4.87 4.45
C PHE A 268 10.25 3.84 3.62
N GLU A 269 11.37 4.28 3.05
CA GLU A 269 12.30 3.42 2.33
C GLU A 269 13.21 2.69 3.34
N LEU A 270 13.16 1.36 3.33
CA LEU A 270 14.01 0.51 4.15
C LEU A 270 15.32 0.18 3.44
N ASP A 271 15.22 -0.30 2.20
CA ASP A 271 16.34 -0.58 1.31
C ASP A 271 15.90 -0.38 -0.15
N ASP A 272 16.04 0.84 -0.64
CA ASP A 272 15.63 1.29 -1.97
C ASP A 272 16.28 0.51 -3.12
N ALA A 273 17.49 -0.06 -2.87
CA ALA A 273 18.19 -0.90 -3.84
C ALA A 273 17.49 -2.25 -4.12
N ARG A 274 16.50 -2.65 -3.30
CA ARG A 274 15.75 -3.90 -3.45
C ARG A 274 14.45 -3.76 -4.23
N GLY A 275 14.29 -2.69 -4.98
CA GLY A 275 13.13 -2.45 -5.81
C GLY A 275 13.44 -1.53 -6.97
N ALA A 276 12.60 -1.54 -7.98
CA ALA A 276 12.68 -0.63 -9.12
C ALA A 276 11.31 -0.10 -9.50
N PRO A 277 11.21 1.19 -9.87
CA PRO A 277 9.97 1.75 -10.37
C PRO A 277 9.65 1.16 -11.75
N MET A 278 8.38 0.84 -11.94
CA MET A 278 7.82 0.38 -13.21
C MET A 278 6.93 1.47 -13.78
N ARG A 279 7.32 2.06 -14.91
CA ARG A 279 6.58 3.13 -15.54
C ARG A 279 5.85 2.62 -16.77
N TYR A 280 4.55 2.49 -16.69
CA TYR A 280 3.69 2.03 -17.77
C TYR A 280 2.39 2.84 -17.84
N GLU A 281 1.72 2.73 -18.99
CA GLU A 281 0.43 3.37 -19.24
C GLU A 281 -0.64 2.85 -18.28
N ILE A 282 -1.41 3.78 -17.71
CA ILE A 282 -2.52 3.52 -16.79
C ILE A 282 -3.84 4.11 -17.27
N GLU A 283 -3.89 4.53 -18.56
CA GLU A 283 -5.14 5.03 -19.13
C GLU A 283 -6.20 3.94 -19.21
N ALA A 284 -7.46 4.35 -19.03
CA ALA A 284 -8.57 3.43 -19.16
C ALA A 284 -8.70 2.94 -20.60
N HIS A 285 -8.78 1.62 -20.78
CA HIS A 285 -9.02 1.04 -22.08
C HIS A 285 -10.41 1.43 -22.60
N VAL A 286 -10.44 2.12 -23.74
CA VAL A 286 -11.70 2.47 -24.40
C VAL A 286 -12.32 1.20 -24.98
N THR A 287 -13.56 0.91 -24.58
CA THR A 287 -14.37 -0.10 -25.23
C THR A 287 -14.84 0.47 -26.56
N ASN A 288 -14.12 0.21 -27.63
CA ASN A 288 -14.64 0.45 -28.97
C ASN A 288 -15.72 -0.59 -29.26
N THR A 289 -16.94 -0.16 -29.24
CA THR A 289 -18.10 -0.89 -29.80
C THR A 289 -18.05 -0.88 -31.30
#